data_329194da68e61fd10d0350c438fbf194
#
_entry.id   329194da68e61fd10d0350c438fbf194
#
_cell.length_a   1.000
_cell.length_b   1.000
_cell.length_c   1.000
_cell.angle_alpha   90.00
_cell.angle_beta   90.00
_cell.angle_gamma   90.00
#
_symmetry.space_group_name_H-M   'P 1'
#
loop_
_entity.id
_entity.type
_entity.pdbx_description
1 polymer ?
#
loop_
_entity_poly.entity_id
_entity_poly.type
_entity_poly.pdbx_seq_one_letter_code
_entity_poly.pdbx_strand_id
1 'polypeptide(L)'
;SEPGVVKLPRASMPEEEGVDSSVVMSYVNEIEKRGYKFDSLMVLRHGKVAAEFVWRPYDADIPHDMYSFSKTMTATAIGFAIDEGLLSLDTKIYSFFPEKYAALNGAQKDYADQMNIHSLLSMRSGKKINMFKDTAKMDWTENYMGAKFKCAPCTKWDYVSENIYMLAKILTIVTGQSV
;
A
#
# COMPACT_ATOMS: atom_id res chain seq x y z
N SER A 1 -7.09 1.26 -27.75
CA SER A 1 -8.34 1.64 -27.07
C SER A 1 -8.04 1.79 -25.59
N GLU A 2 -8.26 2.97 -25.07
CA GLU A 2 -8.21 3.15 -23.60
C GLU A 2 -9.17 2.14 -22.96
N PRO A 3 -8.76 1.44 -21.89
CA PRO A 3 -9.68 0.58 -21.17
C PRO A 3 -10.83 1.47 -20.64
N GLY A 4 -12.05 1.17 -21.05
CA GLY A 4 -13.22 1.93 -20.65
C GLY A 4 -13.31 2.00 -19.12
N VAL A 5 -13.47 3.18 -18.56
CA VAL A 5 -13.69 3.37 -17.11
C VAL A 5 -14.99 2.63 -16.74
N VAL A 6 -14.86 1.50 -16.07
CA VAL A 6 -16.00 0.79 -15.51
C VAL A 6 -16.50 1.56 -14.29
N LYS A 7 -17.62 2.27 -14.44
CA LYS A 7 -18.26 2.93 -13.30
C LYS A 7 -18.89 1.87 -12.38
N LEU A 8 -18.70 2.03 -11.08
CA LEU A 8 -19.36 1.18 -10.10
C LEU A 8 -20.89 1.33 -10.23
N PRO A 9 -21.66 0.23 -10.20
CA PRO A 9 -23.11 0.31 -10.14
C PRO A 9 -23.57 1.12 -8.93
N ARG A 10 -24.69 1.80 -9.05
CA ARG A 10 -25.25 2.63 -7.97
C ARG A 10 -26.63 2.15 -7.60
N ALA A 11 -26.95 2.13 -6.31
CA ALA A 11 -28.32 1.97 -5.83
C ALA A 11 -29.11 3.26 -6.10
N SER A 12 -30.41 3.15 -6.33
CA SER A 12 -31.28 4.33 -6.48
C SER A 12 -31.48 5.03 -5.13
N MET A 13 -31.45 4.24 -4.04
CA MET A 13 -31.45 4.72 -2.66
C MET A 13 -30.66 3.75 -1.77
N PRO A 14 -30.07 4.24 -0.68
CA PRO A 14 -29.26 3.39 0.23
C PRO A 14 -30.02 2.16 0.77
N GLU A 15 -31.32 2.29 1.02
CA GLU A 15 -32.19 1.26 1.58
C GLU A 15 -32.29 0.01 0.69
N GLU A 16 -32.17 0.15 -0.63
CA GLU A 16 -32.16 -0.99 -1.56
C GLU A 16 -31.02 -1.95 -1.26
N GLU A 17 -29.92 -1.43 -0.74
CA GLU A 17 -28.77 -2.23 -0.32
C GLU A 17 -28.78 -2.48 1.21
N GLY A 18 -29.89 -2.19 1.90
CA GLY A 18 -30.02 -2.35 3.34
C GLY A 18 -29.12 -1.41 4.16
N VAL A 19 -28.84 -0.23 3.63
CA VAL A 19 -28.14 0.86 4.30
C VAL A 19 -29.17 1.92 4.67
N ASP A 20 -29.34 2.19 5.96
CA ASP A 20 -30.25 3.22 6.45
C ASP A 20 -29.68 4.61 6.14
N SER A 21 -30.37 5.37 5.29
CA SER A 21 -29.96 6.73 4.91
C SER A 21 -29.91 7.69 6.09
N SER A 22 -30.74 7.49 7.12
CA SER A 22 -30.72 8.32 8.34
C SER A 22 -29.42 8.14 9.13
N VAL A 23 -28.89 6.92 9.17
CA VAL A 23 -27.58 6.61 9.79
C VAL A 23 -26.45 7.25 9.01
N VAL A 24 -26.48 7.16 7.68
CA VAL A 24 -25.48 7.81 6.81
C VAL A 24 -25.49 9.33 7.03
N MET A 25 -26.67 9.94 7.03
CA MET A 25 -26.81 11.40 7.26
C MET A 25 -26.37 11.81 8.67
N SER A 26 -26.65 10.99 9.68
CA SER A 26 -26.15 11.23 11.04
C SER A 26 -24.62 11.21 11.11
N TYR A 27 -23.99 10.30 10.38
CA TYR A 27 -22.54 10.23 10.28
C TYR A 27 -21.95 11.47 9.59
N VAL A 28 -22.52 11.89 8.45
CA VAL A 28 -22.11 13.10 7.74
C VAL A 28 -22.26 14.34 8.62
N ASN A 29 -23.40 14.50 9.27
CA ASN A 29 -23.65 15.61 10.20
C ASN A 29 -22.65 15.65 11.35
N GLU A 30 -22.25 14.49 11.89
CA GLU A 30 -21.26 14.43 12.97
C GLU A 30 -19.85 14.79 12.47
N ILE A 31 -19.47 14.41 11.23
CA ILE A 31 -18.23 14.87 10.59
C ILE A 31 -18.19 16.39 10.53
N GLU A 32 -19.26 17.01 10.01
CA GLU A 32 -19.34 18.46 9.87
C GLU A 32 -19.36 19.19 11.21
N LYS A 33 -20.16 18.71 12.15
CA LYS A 33 -20.25 19.26 13.52
C LYS A 33 -18.90 19.26 14.24
N ARG A 34 -18.10 18.21 14.04
CA ARG A 34 -16.77 18.09 14.67
C ARG A 34 -15.68 18.83 13.88
N GLY A 35 -15.98 19.36 12.71
CA GLY A 35 -15.01 20.02 11.85
C GLY A 35 -13.91 19.07 11.32
N TYR A 36 -14.22 17.77 11.17
CA TYR A 36 -13.30 16.86 10.55
C TYR A 36 -13.16 17.17 9.06
N LYS A 37 -11.91 17.18 8.58
CA LYS A 37 -11.61 17.42 7.18
C LYS A 37 -11.72 16.11 6.41
N PHE A 38 -12.81 15.97 5.69
CA PHE A 38 -13.04 14.88 4.73
C PHE A 38 -13.05 15.48 3.31
N ASP A 39 -12.43 14.78 2.38
CA ASP A 39 -12.47 15.14 0.97
C ASP A 39 -13.65 14.44 0.29
N SER A 40 -13.83 13.16 0.58
CA SER A 40 -14.97 12.38 0.08
C SER A 40 -15.32 11.21 1.03
N LEU A 41 -16.54 10.73 0.91
CA LEU A 41 -17.03 9.52 1.55
C LEU A 41 -17.83 8.70 0.54
N MET A 42 -17.53 7.43 0.40
CA MET A 42 -18.30 6.50 -0.42
C MET A 42 -18.68 5.29 0.44
N VAL A 43 -19.94 4.92 0.45
CA VAL A 43 -20.46 3.70 1.07
C VAL A 43 -20.77 2.70 -0.03
N LEU A 44 -20.03 1.59 -0.04
CA LEU A 44 -20.19 0.51 -0.99
C LEU A 44 -20.77 -0.71 -0.27
N ARG A 45 -21.86 -1.28 -0.81
CA ARG A 45 -22.44 -2.52 -0.28
C ARG A 45 -22.99 -3.37 -1.43
N HIS A 46 -22.78 -4.68 -1.35
CA HIS A 46 -23.14 -5.66 -2.39
C HIS A 46 -22.66 -5.28 -3.80
N GLY A 47 -21.48 -4.63 -3.89
CA GLY A 47 -20.89 -4.19 -5.16
C GLY A 47 -21.51 -2.91 -5.75
N LYS A 48 -22.44 -2.26 -5.06
CA LYS A 48 -23.07 -1.00 -5.49
C LYS A 48 -22.74 0.15 -4.56
N VAL A 49 -22.62 1.35 -5.12
CA VAL A 49 -22.50 2.58 -4.33
C VAL A 49 -23.88 2.91 -3.76
N ALA A 50 -24.00 2.78 -2.44
CA ALA A 50 -25.23 3.07 -1.69
C ALA A 50 -25.32 4.57 -1.31
N ALA A 51 -24.18 5.23 -1.01
CA ALA A 51 -24.12 6.65 -0.75
C ALA A 51 -22.76 7.21 -1.14
N GLU A 52 -22.73 8.49 -1.53
CA GLU A 52 -21.50 9.21 -1.86
C GLU A 52 -21.63 10.67 -1.51
N PHE A 53 -20.61 11.23 -0.86
CA PHE A 53 -20.50 12.64 -0.49
C PHE A 53 -19.11 13.14 -0.85
N VAL A 54 -19.04 14.38 -1.32
CA VAL A 54 -17.79 15.05 -1.63
C VAL A 54 -17.82 16.45 -1.02
N TRP A 55 -16.79 16.83 -0.28
CA TRP A 55 -16.66 18.14 0.35
C TRP A 55 -15.82 19.08 -0.49
N ARG A 56 -16.23 20.36 -0.55
CA ARG A 56 -15.42 21.37 -1.22
C ARG A 56 -14.04 21.53 -0.54
N PRO A 57 -12.94 21.74 -1.32
CA PRO A 57 -12.93 22.16 -2.74
C PRO A 57 -13.02 21.03 -3.77
N TYR A 58 -13.12 19.77 -3.32
CA TYR A 58 -13.20 18.61 -4.22
C TYR A 58 -14.58 18.44 -4.85
N ASP A 59 -14.63 17.69 -5.93
CA ASP A 59 -15.81 17.07 -6.52
C ASP A 59 -15.44 15.66 -7.05
N ALA A 60 -16.41 14.96 -7.66
CA ALA A 60 -16.21 13.56 -8.08
C ALA A 60 -15.16 13.39 -9.17
N ASP A 61 -14.84 14.44 -9.93
CA ASP A 61 -13.93 14.39 -11.08
C ASP A 61 -12.53 14.98 -10.77
N ILE A 62 -12.35 15.55 -9.59
CA ILE A 62 -11.05 16.08 -9.17
C ILE A 62 -10.19 14.93 -8.57
N PRO A 63 -8.99 14.69 -9.12
CA PRO A 63 -8.07 13.71 -8.55
C PRO A 63 -7.68 14.05 -7.11
N HIS A 64 -7.64 13.03 -6.25
CA HIS A 64 -7.23 13.14 -4.85
C HIS A 64 -5.85 12.54 -4.63
N ASP A 65 -5.06 13.14 -3.75
CA ASP A 65 -3.84 12.52 -3.25
C ASP A 65 -4.20 11.28 -2.42
N MET A 66 -3.81 10.11 -2.92
CA MET A 66 -4.16 8.84 -2.28
C MET A 66 -3.23 8.47 -1.12
N TYR A 67 -2.11 9.18 -0.95
CA TYR A 67 -1.13 8.91 0.11
C TYR A 67 -0.86 7.40 0.27
N SER A 68 -0.96 6.90 1.49
CA SER A 68 -0.69 5.49 1.79
C SER A 68 -1.69 4.49 1.21
N PHE A 69 -2.84 4.93 0.70
CA PHE A 69 -3.73 4.06 -0.05
C PHE A 69 -3.04 3.48 -1.30
N SER A 70 -2.09 4.21 -1.90
CA SER A 70 -1.27 3.73 -3.02
C SER A 70 -0.53 2.43 -2.72
N LYS A 71 -0.27 2.11 -1.45
CA LYS A 71 0.32 0.84 -1.03
C LYS A 71 -0.53 -0.36 -1.40
N THR A 72 -1.86 -0.19 -1.40
CA THR A 72 -2.81 -1.23 -1.83
C THR A 72 -2.63 -1.56 -3.31
N MET A 73 -2.36 -0.56 -4.15
CA MET A 73 -2.09 -0.78 -5.58
C MET A 73 -0.82 -1.61 -5.78
N THR A 74 0.28 -1.26 -5.09
CA THR A 74 1.52 -2.04 -5.12
C THR A 74 1.29 -3.47 -4.61
N ALA A 75 0.55 -3.66 -3.52
CA ALA A 75 0.24 -4.98 -3.00
C ALA A 75 -0.59 -5.81 -3.99
N THR A 76 -1.55 -5.19 -4.69
CA THR A 76 -2.33 -5.84 -5.75
C THR A 76 -1.43 -6.26 -6.93
N ALA A 77 -0.50 -5.40 -7.34
CA ALA A 77 0.46 -5.73 -8.41
C ALA A 77 1.40 -6.88 -8.01
N ILE A 78 1.80 -6.97 -6.72
CA ILE A 78 2.50 -8.16 -6.21
C ILE A 78 1.62 -9.41 -6.31
N GLY A 79 0.32 -9.28 -6.04
CA GLY A 79 -0.64 -10.38 -6.21
C GLY A 79 -0.68 -10.90 -7.64
N PHE A 80 -0.72 -10.03 -8.63
CA PHE A 80 -0.64 -10.41 -10.05
C PHE A 80 0.69 -11.10 -10.39
N ALA A 81 1.82 -10.57 -9.92
CA ALA A 81 3.12 -11.19 -10.14
C ALA A 81 3.23 -12.59 -9.51
N ILE A 82 2.53 -12.84 -8.40
CA ILE A 82 2.43 -14.16 -7.78
C ILE A 82 1.55 -15.09 -8.62
N ASP A 83 0.41 -14.61 -9.10
CA ASP A 83 -0.51 -15.38 -9.95
C ASP A 83 0.16 -15.80 -11.28
N GLU A 84 0.99 -14.93 -11.83
CA GLU A 84 1.81 -15.18 -13.02
C GLU A 84 3.05 -16.05 -12.75
N GLY A 85 3.28 -16.47 -11.50
CA GLY A 85 4.41 -17.32 -11.11
C GLY A 85 5.78 -16.62 -11.08
N LEU A 86 5.82 -15.28 -11.18
CA LEU A 86 7.07 -14.51 -11.13
C LEU A 86 7.62 -14.38 -9.70
N LEU A 87 6.75 -14.42 -8.71
CA LEU A 87 7.05 -14.28 -7.29
C LEU A 87 6.26 -15.31 -6.47
N SER A 88 6.63 -15.44 -5.20
CA SER A 88 5.81 -16.06 -4.16
C SER A 88 5.92 -15.25 -2.87
N LEU A 89 5.05 -15.46 -1.91
CA LEU A 89 5.15 -14.82 -0.59
C LEU A 89 6.47 -15.15 0.12
N ASP A 90 7.07 -16.32 -0.18
CA ASP A 90 8.33 -16.79 0.40
C ASP A 90 9.56 -16.36 -0.39
N THR A 91 9.39 -15.70 -1.54
CA THR A 91 10.50 -15.18 -2.35
C THR A 91 11.38 -14.28 -1.50
N LYS A 92 12.68 -14.58 -1.43
CA LYS A 92 13.64 -13.86 -0.60
C LYS A 92 14.00 -12.52 -1.20
N ILE A 93 13.96 -11.46 -0.41
CA ILE A 93 14.24 -10.10 -0.86
C ILE A 93 15.69 -9.96 -1.33
N TYR A 94 16.61 -10.51 -0.58
CA TYR A 94 18.04 -10.40 -0.89
C TYR A 94 18.50 -11.22 -2.11
N SER A 95 17.67 -12.11 -2.65
CA SER A 95 17.97 -12.78 -3.93
C SER A 95 18.05 -11.80 -5.10
N PHE A 96 17.38 -10.67 -5.01
CA PHE A 96 17.44 -9.58 -6.00
C PHE A 96 18.63 -8.64 -5.81
N PHE A 97 19.35 -8.75 -4.69
CA PHE A 97 20.42 -7.83 -4.30
C PHE A 97 21.64 -8.62 -3.76
N PRO A 98 22.26 -9.48 -4.58
CA PRO A 98 23.31 -10.40 -4.13
C PRO A 98 24.54 -9.70 -3.55
N GLU A 99 24.93 -8.54 -4.10
CA GLU A 99 26.06 -7.76 -3.57
C GLU A 99 25.79 -7.24 -2.16
N LYS A 100 24.52 -6.81 -1.91
CA LYS A 100 24.10 -6.35 -0.58
C LYS A 100 24.06 -7.49 0.42
N TYR A 101 23.63 -8.68 -0.03
CA TYR A 101 23.67 -9.88 0.79
C TYR A 101 25.09 -10.30 1.16
N ALA A 102 26.01 -10.25 0.19
CA ALA A 102 27.41 -10.62 0.41
C ALA A 102 28.12 -9.71 1.45
N ALA A 103 27.70 -8.47 1.57
CA ALA A 103 28.24 -7.51 2.55
C ALA A 103 27.73 -7.74 3.99
N LEU A 104 26.76 -8.62 4.20
CA LEU A 104 26.19 -8.91 5.53
C LEU A 104 26.97 -10.00 6.25
N ASN A 105 26.96 -9.93 7.58
CA ASN A 105 27.54 -10.95 8.45
C ASN A 105 26.71 -11.16 9.71
N GLY A 106 26.98 -12.27 10.45
CA GLY A 106 26.33 -12.59 11.71
C GLY A 106 24.81 -12.49 11.64
N ALA A 107 24.18 -12.05 12.72
CA ALA A 107 22.71 -11.93 12.82
C ALA A 107 22.06 -11.09 11.71
N GLN A 108 22.76 -10.14 11.10
CA GLN A 108 22.22 -9.37 9.98
C GLN A 108 22.01 -10.25 8.74
N LYS A 109 22.90 -11.20 8.51
CA LYS A 109 22.79 -12.17 7.42
C LYS A 109 21.67 -13.18 7.70
N ASP A 110 21.59 -13.69 8.94
CA ASP A 110 20.52 -14.61 9.36
C ASP A 110 19.14 -13.96 9.20
N TYR A 111 19.01 -12.65 9.47
CA TYR A 111 17.77 -11.91 9.27
C TYR A 111 17.48 -11.67 7.78
N ALA A 112 18.50 -11.41 6.98
CA ALA A 112 18.34 -11.28 5.54
C ALA A 112 17.80 -12.58 4.89
N ASP A 113 18.24 -13.73 5.36
CA ASP A 113 17.76 -15.06 4.92
C ASP A 113 16.28 -15.29 5.27
N GLN A 114 15.76 -14.64 6.30
CA GLN A 114 14.37 -14.74 6.71
C GLN A 114 13.47 -13.72 5.97
N MET A 115 14.04 -12.63 5.43
CA MET A 115 13.29 -11.54 4.83
C MET A 115 12.72 -11.95 3.46
N ASN A 116 11.40 -11.94 3.33
CA ASN A 116 10.67 -12.36 2.14
C ASN A 116 9.56 -11.35 1.76
N ILE A 117 8.87 -11.57 0.65
CA ILE A 117 7.77 -10.73 0.17
C ILE A 117 6.69 -10.56 1.25
N HIS A 118 6.30 -11.64 1.94
CA HIS A 118 5.32 -11.57 3.02
C HIS A 118 5.73 -10.63 4.15
N SER A 119 7.01 -10.62 4.54
CA SER A 119 7.51 -9.76 5.62
C SER A 119 7.41 -8.27 5.28
N LEU A 120 7.54 -7.90 4.00
CA LEU A 120 7.38 -6.52 3.54
C LEU A 120 5.90 -6.13 3.45
N LEU A 121 5.07 -6.97 2.84
CA LEU A 121 3.62 -6.74 2.71
C LEU A 121 2.95 -6.59 4.09
N SER A 122 3.37 -7.38 5.06
CA SER A 122 2.81 -7.36 6.41
C SER A 122 3.42 -6.31 7.35
N MET A 123 4.30 -5.44 6.84
CA MET A 123 5.02 -4.43 7.64
C MET A 123 5.84 -5.05 8.78
N ARG A 124 6.46 -6.21 8.52
CA ARG A 124 7.27 -6.99 9.47
C ARG A 124 8.68 -7.27 8.95
N SER A 125 9.25 -6.33 8.18
CA SER A 125 10.60 -6.50 7.61
C SER A 125 11.71 -6.59 8.65
N GLY A 126 11.47 -6.15 9.90
CA GLY A 126 12.50 -6.08 10.94
C GLY A 126 13.45 -4.88 10.80
N LYS A 127 13.32 -4.09 9.74
CA LYS A 127 14.08 -2.85 9.54
C LYS A 127 13.31 -1.66 10.09
N LYS A 128 14.04 -0.68 10.61
CA LYS A 128 13.48 0.63 10.97
C LYS A 128 14.28 1.69 10.23
N ILE A 129 13.63 2.34 9.29
CA ILE A 129 14.20 3.34 8.41
C ILE A 129 13.35 4.59 8.50
N ASN A 130 13.96 5.74 8.34
CA ASN A 130 13.27 7.00 8.16
C ASN A 130 13.97 7.75 7.03
N MET A 131 13.49 7.55 5.82
CA MET A 131 14.07 8.16 4.61
C MET A 131 13.60 9.60 4.38
N PHE A 132 12.62 10.09 5.13
CA PHE A 132 12.07 11.44 4.92
C PHE A 132 13.02 12.57 5.37
N LYS A 133 14.17 12.26 5.96
CA LYS A 133 15.10 13.29 6.45
C LYS A 133 16.01 13.90 5.39
N ASP A 134 16.29 13.22 4.25
CA ASP A 134 17.20 13.72 3.20
C ASP A 134 16.90 13.12 1.82
N THR A 135 15.68 13.22 1.35
CA THR A 135 15.15 12.45 0.21
C THR A 135 15.69 12.86 -1.17
N ALA A 136 16.21 14.08 -1.34
CA ALA A 136 16.51 14.61 -2.67
C ALA A 136 17.85 14.10 -3.27
N LYS A 137 18.70 13.44 -2.49
CA LYS A 137 20.06 13.04 -2.90
C LYS A 137 20.40 11.57 -2.65
N MET A 138 19.45 10.74 -2.20
CA MET A 138 19.71 9.37 -1.78
C MET A 138 19.16 8.35 -2.78
N ASP A 139 19.95 7.34 -3.12
CA ASP A 139 19.42 6.11 -3.68
C ASP A 139 18.64 5.36 -2.56
N TRP A 140 17.35 5.30 -2.71
CA TRP A 140 16.46 4.70 -1.72
C TRP A 140 16.69 3.20 -1.56
N THR A 141 17.06 2.51 -2.64
CA THR A 141 17.39 1.08 -2.60
C THR A 141 18.65 0.87 -1.77
N GLU A 142 19.72 1.66 -2.04
CA GLU A 142 20.96 1.60 -1.30
C GLU A 142 20.73 1.85 0.20
N ASN A 143 19.98 2.88 0.52
CA ASN A 143 19.68 3.23 1.91
C ASN A 143 18.88 2.13 2.62
N TYR A 144 17.84 1.60 1.95
CA TYR A 144 17.04 0.51 2.52
C TYR A 144 17.87 -0.75 2.74
N MET A 145 18.64 -1.18 1.75
CA MET A 145 19.43 -2.39 1.82
C MET A 145 20.58 -2.27 2.83
N GLY A 146 21.20 -1.07 2.93
CA GLY A 146 22.25 -0.78 3.92
C GLY A 146 21.76 -0.61 5.35
N ALA A 147 20.47 -0.37 5.57
CA ALA A 147 19.93 -0.22 6.92
C ALA A 147 19.98 -1.55 7.70
N LYS A 148 20.38 -1.46 8.98
CA LYS A 148 20.46 -2.63 9.87
C LYS A 148 19.07 -3.13 10.27
N PHE A 149 18.95 -4.43 10.41
CA PHE A 149 17.81 -5.04 11.07
C PHE A 149 17.83 -4.71 12.57
N LYS A 150 16.68 -4.40 13.11
CA LYS A 150 16.46 -4.17 14.56
C LYS A 150 15.93 -5.41 15.26
N CYS A 151 15.28 -6.29 14.53
CA CYS A 151 14.78 -7.60 14.99
C CYS A 151 14.67 -8.54 13.79
N ALA A 152 14.43 -9.82 14.06
CA ALA A 152 14.17 -10.79 13.01
C ALA A 152 12.89 -10.41 12.23
N PRO A 153 12.86 -10.60 10.89
CA PRO A 153 11.65 -10.45 10.11
C PRO A 153 10.49 -11.29 10.66
N CYS A 154 9.27 -10.83 10.47
CA CYS A 154 8.03 -11.46 10.94
C CYS A 154 7.83 -11.49 12.47
N THR A 155 8.77 -10.98 13.28
CA THR A 155 8.63 -11.00 14.74
C THR A 155 7.94 -9.76 15.31
N LYS A 156 8.12 -8.59 14.68
CA LYS A 156 7.55 -7.32 15.15
C LYS A 156 6.94 -6.54 13.98
N TRP A 157 5.77 -5.98 14.21
CA TRP A 157 5.15 -5.03 13.28
C TRP A 157 5.75 -3.63 13.50
N ASP A 158 6.15 -2.97 12.40
CA ASP A 158 6.54 -1.56 12.38
C ASP A 158 6.15 -0.98 11.02
N TYR A 159 5.42 0.15 11.02
CA TYR A 159 5.00 0.78 9.77
C TYR A 159 6.20 1.42 9.07
N VAL A 160 6.67 0.77 8.01
CA VAL A 160 7.83 1.17 7.20
C VAL A 160 7.38 1.36 5.76
N SER A 161 7.17 2.61 5.34
CA SER A 161 6.70 2.93 3.98
C SER A 161 7.66 2.43 2.90
N GLU A 162 8.94 2.39 3.22
CA GLU A 162 10.01 1.92 2.33
C GLU A 162 9.91 0.43 1.99
N ASN A 163 9.20 -0.36 2.78
CA ASN A 163 8.88 -1.74 2.40
C ASN A 163 8.13 -1.80 1.07
N ILE A 164 7.18 -0.88 0.88
CA ILE A 164 6.37 -0.82 -0.35
C ILE A 164 7.19 -0.32 -1.53
N TYR A 165 8.08 0.66 -1.30
CA TYR A 165 9.04 1.06 -2.32
C TYR A 165 9.89 -0.12 -2.80
N MET A 166 10.40 -0.95 -1.88
CA MET A 166 11.18 -2.14 -2.24
C MET A 166 10.34 -3.18 -3.00
N LEU A 167 9.07 -3.35 -2.65
CA LEU A 167 8.15 -4.21 -3.41
C LEU A 167 7.94 -3.69 -4.83
N ALA A 168 7.74 -2.38 -5.02
CA ALA A 168 7.65 -1.76 -6.33
C ALA A 168 8.96 -1.94 -7.15
N LYS A 169 10.12 -1.79 -6.48
CA LYS A 169 11.43 -2.04 -7.12
C LYS A 169 11.58 -3.50 -7.58
N ILE A 170 11.15 -4.45 -6.76
CA ILE A 170 11.19 -5.88 -7.12
C ILE A 170 10.23 -6.17 -8.28
N LEU A 171 9.02 -5.59 -8.29
CA LEU A 171 8.11 -5.69 -9.43
C LEU A 171 8.80 -5.21 -10.73
N THR A 172 9.44 -4.05 -10.69
CA THR A 172 10.20 -3.55 -11.85
C THR A 172 11.28 -4.56 -12.31
N ILE A 173 11.97 -5.21 -11.37
CA ILE A 173 13.01 -6.21 -11.71
C ILE A 173 12.39 -7.44 -12.40
N VAL A 174 11.30 -7.99 -11.88
CA VAL A 174 10.73 -9.25 -12.39
C VAL A 174 9.86 -9.07 -13.62
N THR A 175 9.24 -7.90 -13.80
CA THR A 175 8.36 -7.61 -14.94
C THR A 175 9.04 -6.82 -16.05
N GLY A 176 10.13 -6.11 -15.77
CA GLY A 176 10.75 -5.15 -16.67
C GLY A 176 9.93 -3.86 -16.86
N GLN A 177 8.83 -3.68 -16.13
CA GLN A 177 7.93 -2.51 -16.21
C GLN A 177 8.00 -1.68 -14.94
N SER A 178 7.94 -0.35 -15.08
CA SER A 178 7.81 0.55 -13.91
C SER A 178 6.41 0.45 -13.31
N VAL A 179 6.33 0.51 -12.00
CA VAL A 179 5.09 0.56 -11.22
C VAL A 179 4.72 2.00 -10.94
#